data_aca1753f80064c495cb0818439a8e61b
#
_entry.id   aca1753f80064c495cb0818439a8e61b
#
_cell.length_a   1.000
_cell.length_b   1.000
_cell.length_c   1.000
_cell.angle_alpha   90.00
_cell.angle_beta   90.00
_cell.angle_gamma   90.00
#
_symmetry.space_group_name_H-M   'P 1'
#
loop_
_entity.id
_entity.type
_entity.pdbx_description
1 polymer ?
#
loop_
_entity_poly.entity_id
_entity_poly.type
_entity_poly.pdbx_seq_one_letter_code
_entity_poly.pdbx_strand_id
1 'polypeptide(L)'
;MKTKLFAIATIILLITASSVAAADKVTLTFSSVSVPGDAHTRAMQMFKMTLKKLSDGQMDVDVYHSGQLFSQEAEIAAVRRGTIDIAYTSAGWNAEFVPYLSMLGAVYTFSGYKHMTKVLNGEIGGKIFEDVAKATSARPLAAFYLGTRQLNLVERVGPVRHPKDMNGVKLRTPGSPTWIALGKALGGNPTPMSFTEVYMGLKTGVIEGQDNPLPTDKNAKFYEVTKYIVLTDHLADSVWPTINEKKWQSLSAKQKGWVTEAIEASRKACDEQNLANEAKLVSFFKKKGLVIIDDPDKGAFQKYAKNSYLTESKDISKEWDLDLYEKIQQAK
;
A
#
# COMPACT_ATOMS: atom_id res chain seq x y z
N MET A 1 -66.65 60.68 -34.66
CA MET A 1 -65.95 59.47 -35.07
C MET A 1 -64.82 59.25 -34.06
N LYS A 2 -64.93 58.19 -33.22
CA LYS A 2 -63.99 57.87 -32.13
C LYS A 2 -63.12 56.70 -32.57
N THR A 3 -61.83 56.96 -32.77
CA THR A 3 -60.81 55.93 -33.11
C THR A 3 -60.23 55.37 -31.79
N LYS A 4 -60.45 54.08 -31.57
CA LYS A 4 -59.87 53.33 -30.42
C LYS A 4 -58.52 52.85 -30.83
N LEU A 5 -57.45 53.27 -30.14
CA LEU A 5 -56.09 52.66 -30.15
C LEU A 5 -56.11 51.42 -29.31
N PHE A 6 -55.77 50.31 -29.91
CA PHE A 6 -55.44 49.07 -29.19
C PHE A 6 -53.92 49.00 -28.92
N ALA A 7 -53.52 49.06 -27.66
CA ALA A 7 -52.14 48.85 -27.27
C ALA A 7 -51.93 47.35 -27.04
N ILE A 8 -51.12 46.72 -27.86
CA ILE A 8 -50.68 45.34 -27.66
C ILE A 8 -49.44 45.36 -26.77
N ALA A 9 -49.57 44.91 -25.52
CA ALA A 9 -48.43 44.73 -24.62
C ALA A 9 -47.78 43.35 -24.92
N THR A 10 -46.62 43.36 -25.57
CA THR A 10 -45.81 42.17 -25.81
C THR A 10 -45.00 41.88 -24.53
N ILE A 11 -45.39 40.87 -23.78
CA ILE A 11 -44.61 40.35 -22.64
C ILE A 11 -43.47 39.53 -23.18
N ILE A 12 -42.25 40.05 -23.14
CA ILE A 12 -41.01 39.31 -23.43
C ILE A 12 -40.65 38.53 -22.18
N LEU A 13 -40.90 37.22 -22.19
CA LEU A 13 -40.47 36.28 -21.17
C LEU A 13 -38.97 36.03 -21.36
N LEU A 14 -38.10 36.70 -20.61
CA LEU A 14 -36.68 36.42 -20.55
C LEU A 14 -36.47 35.07 -19.83
N ILE A 15 -36.37 33.99 -20.60
CA ILE A 15 -35.86 32.70 -20.09
C ILE A 15 -34.36 32.88 -19.92
N THR A 16 -33.91 33.14 -18.70
CA THR A 16 -32.52 33.04 -18.33
C THR A 16 -32.17 31.54 -18.31
N ALA A 17 -31.71 31.01 -19.43
CA ALA A 17 -31.06 29.72 -19.49
C ALA A 17 -29.77 29.87 -18.69
N SER A 18 -29.82 29.45 -17.40
CA SER A 18 -28.60 29.17 -16.63
C SER A 18 -27.86 28.07 -17.35
N SER A 19 -26.87 28.42 -18.17
CA SER A 19 -25.92 27.49 -18.69
C SER A 19 -25.21 26.86 -17.48
N VAL A 20 -25.68 25.69 -17.06
CA VAL A 20 -24.86 24.82 -16.19
C VAL A 20 -23.63 24.51 -17.04
N ALA A 21 -22.56 25.25 -16.81
CA ALA A 21 -21.28 24.91 -17.37
C ALA A 21 -21.01 23.47 -16.92
N ALA A 22 -20.96 22.56 -17.87
CA ALA A 22 -20.56 21.19 -17.59
C ALA A 22 -19.17 21.29 -16.93
N ALA A 23 -19.09 21.00 -15.64
CA ALA A 23 -17.82 21.00 -14.95
C ALA A 23 -16.89 20.05 -15.69
N ASP A 24 -15.70 20.53 -16.05
CA ASP A 24 -14.71 19.70 -16.76
C ASP A 24 -14.51 18.38 -16.02
N LYS A 25 -14.64 17.28 -16.76
CA LYS A 25 -14.47 15.93 -16.22
C LYS A 25 -13.05 15.79 -15.66
N VAL A 26 -12.93 15.41 -14.39
CA VAL A 26 -11.65 15.14 -13.75
C VAL A 26 -11.32 13.66 -13.92
N THR A 27 -10.24 13.34 -14.60
CA THR A 27 -9.71 11.98 -14.68
C THR A 27 -8.42 11.90 -13.85
N LEU A 28 -8.35 10.91 -12.94
CA LEU A 28 -7.17 10.63 -12.12
C LEU A 28 -6.40 9.45 -12.70
N THR A 29 -5.08 9.54 -12.74
CA THR A 29 -4.20 8.43 -13.11
C THR A 29 -3.78 7.67 -11.86
N PHE A 30 -4.10 6.37 -11.77
CA PHE A 30 -3.69 5.50 -10.67
C PHE A 30 -2.77 4.38 -11.18
N SER A 31 -1.51 4.37 -10.74
CA SER A 31 -0.48 3.39 -11.14
C SER A 31 -0.10 2.46 -9.99
N SER A 32 0.20 1.19 -10.31
CA SER A 32 0.71 0.20 -9.36
C SER A 32 1.50 -0.92 -10.04
N VAL A 33 2.51 -1.44 -9.35
CA VAL A 33 3.21 -2.68 -9.76
C VAL A 33 2.43 -3.95 -9.42
N SER A 34 1.32 -3.85 -8.68
CA SER A 34 0.47 -4.98 -8.30
C SER A 34 -0.12 -5.71 -9.50
N VAL A 35 -0.33 -7.01 -9.37
CA VAL A 35 -0.85 -7.84 -10.48
C VAL A 35 -2.38 -7.99 -10.41
N PRO A 36 -3.08 -8.35 -11.51
CA PRO A 36 -4.55 -8.39 -11.55
C PRO A 36 -5.23 -9.26 -10.48
N GLY A 37 -4.52 -10.27 -9.96
CA GLY A 37 -5.02 -11.16 -8.90
C GLY A 37 -5.05 -10.53 -7.50
N ASP A 38 -4.30 -9.45 -7.28
CA ASP A 38 -4.16 -8.81 -5.99
C ASP A 38 -5.43 -8.06 -5.57
N ALA A 39 -5.74 -8.11 -4.27
CA ALA A 39 -6.91 -7.43 -3.73
C ALA A 39 -6.81 -5.90 -3.93
N HIS A 40 -5.61 -5.35 -3.76
CA HIS A 40 -5.38 -3.92 -3.95
C HIS A 40 -5.40 -3.48 -5.42
N THR A 41 -5.10 -4.38 -6.40
CA THR A 41 -5.37 -4.09 -7.81
C THR A 41 -6.87 -4.04 -8.11
N ARG A 42 -7.65 -4.98 -7.53
CA ARG A 42 -9.11 -4.95 -7.64
C ARG A 42 -9.72 -3.73 -6.95
N ALA A 43 -9.11 -3.30 -5.83
CA ALA A 43 -9.51 -2.09 -5.14
C ALA A 43 -9.32 -0.82 -5.98
N MET A 44 -8.28 -0.74 -6.84
CA MET A 44 -8.14 0.34 -7.83
C MET A 44 -9.34 0.38 -8.80
N GLN A 45 -9.78 -0.78 -9.28
CA GLN A 45 -10.96 -0.86 -10.16
C GLN A 45 -12.25 -0.52 -9.41
N MET A 46 -12.38 -0.97 -8.16
CA MET A 46 -13.52 -0.62 -7.32
C MET A 46 -13.56 0.89 -7.02
N PHE A 47 -12.42 1.50 -6.75
CA PHE A 47 -12.28 2.95 -6.58
C PHE A 47 -12.76 3.68 -7.83
N LYS A 48 -12.31 3.28 -9.03
CA LYS A 48 -12.78 3.82 -10.31
C LYS A 48 -14.30 3.77 -10.43
N MET A 49 -14.88 2.58 -10.24
CA MET A 49 -16.32 2.37 -10.40
C MET A 49 -17.13 3.18 -9.37
N THR A 50 -16.69 3.17 -8.12
CA THR A 50 -17.37 3.87 -7.03
C THR A 50 -17.28 5.39 -7.21
N LEU A 51 -16.09 5.92 -7.52
CA LEU A 51 -15.88 7.34 -7.77
C LEU A 51 -16.72 7.86 -8.94
N LYS A 52 -16.73 7.10 -10.04
CA LYS A 52 -17.56 7.44 -11.21
C LYS A 52 -19.04 7.46 -10.88
N LYS A 53 -19.52 6.50 -10.08
CA LYS A 53 -20.92 6.43 -9.63
C LYS A 53 -21.27 7.61 -8.70
N LEU A 54 -20.46 7.87 -7.66
CA LEU A 54 -20.69 8.94 -6.69
C LEU A 54 -20.68 10.33 -7.34
N SER A 55 -19.84 10.51 -8.34
CA SER A 55 -19.68 11.79 -9.05
C SER A 55 -20.63 11.97 -10.24
N ASP A 56 -21.52 11.01 -10.49
CA ASP A 56 -22.36 11.01 -11.70
C ASP A 56 -21.54 11.21 -12.99
N GLY A 57 -20.38 10.52 -13.07
CA GLY A 57 -19.45 10.56 -14.18
C GLY A 57 -18.58 11.81 -14.28
N GLN A 58 -18.69 12.77 -13.35
CA GLN A 58 -17.85 13.98 -13.31
C GLN A 58 -16.39 13.65 -12.96
N MET A 59 -16.14 12.53 -12.27
CA MET A 59 -14.79 12.03 -11.99
C MET A 59 -14.63 10.60 -12.53
N ASP A 60 -13.43 10.29 -13.03
CA ASP A 60 -13.07 8.95 -13.52
C ASP A 60 -11.62 8.63 -13.12
N VAL A 61 -11.18 7.39 -13.29
CA VAL A 61 -9.83 6.94 -12.97
C VAL A 61 -9.27 6.08 -14.10
N ASP A 62 -8.09 6.40 -14.59
CA ASP A 62 -7.32 5.52 -15.46
C ASP A 62 -6.40 4.66 -14.61
N VAL A 63 -6.64 3.34 -14.66
CA VAL A 63 -5.94 2.37 -13.80
C VAL A 63 -4.87 1.65 -14.59
N TYR A 64 -3.63 1.74 -14.11
CA TYR A 64 -2.45 1.06 -14.65
C TYR A 64 -1.86 0.15 -13.58
N HIS A 65 -1.79 -1.15 -13.84
CA HIS A 65 -1.25 -2.16 -12.91
C HIS A 65 -0.03 -2.86 -13.50
N SER A 66 0.56 -3.82 -12.78
CA SER A 66 1.68 -4.65 -13.27
C SER A 66 2.92 -3.86 -13.72
N GLY A 67 3.13 -2.66 -13.18
CA GLY A 67 4.26 -1.82 -13.54
C GLY A 67 4.20 -1.25 -14.95
N GLN A 68 3.00 -1.08 -15.53
CA GLN A 68 2.81 -0.59 -16.90
C GLN A 68 3.39 0.80 -17.15
N LEU A 69 3.38 1.67 -16.14
CA LEU A 69 3.91 3.02 -16.26
C LEU A 69 5.29 3.17 -15.62
N PHE A 70 5.48 2.61 -14.44
CA PHE A 70 6.67 2.82 -13.61
C PHE A 70 7.02 1.57 -12.80
N SER A 71 8.30 1.44 -12.39
CA SER A 71 8.68 0.55 -11.30
C SER A 71 8.15 1.09 -9.96
N GLN A 72 8.14 0.25 -8.92
CA GLN A 72 7.62 0.63 -7.60
C GLN A 72 8.29 1.89 -7.04
N GLU A 73 9.61 1.99 -7.17
CA GLU A 73 10.41 3.14 -6.73
C GLU A 73 10.10 4.39 -7.56
N ALA A 74 9.94 4.21 -8.86
CA ALA A 74 9.63 5.30 -9.78
C ALA A 74 8.19 5.85 -9.61
N GLU A 75 7.22 5.00 -9.22
CA GLU A 75 5.85 5.42 -8.89
C GLU A 75 5.81 6.44 -7.76
N ILE A 76 6.60 6.22 -6.70
CA ILE A 76 6.67 7.13 -5.54
C ILE A 76 7.19 8.51 -5.98
N ALA A 77 8.25 8.52 -6.78
CA ALA A 77 8.77 9.76 -7.32
C ALA A 77 7.80 10.43 -8.30
N ALA A 78 7.06 9.66 -9.11
CA ALA A 78 6.10 10.17 -10.08
C ALA A 78 4.88 10.82 -9.42
N VAL A 79 4.30 10.20 -8.37
CA VAL A 79 3.17 10.80 -7.63
C VAL A 79 3.58 12.08 -6.91
N ARG A 80 4.78 12.13 -6.33
CA ARG A 80 5.30 13.34 -5.67
C ARG A 80 5.46 14.52 -6.65
N ARG A 81 5.93 14.26 -7.86
CA ARG A 81 6.08 15.29 -8.90
C ARG A 81 4.77 15.63 -9.61
N GLY A 82 3.70 14.84 -9.41
CA GLY A 82 2.42 15.00 -10.11
C GLY A 82 2.45 14.50 -11.56
N THR A 83 3.39 13.62 -11.92
CA THR A 83 3.42 12.94 -13.22
C THR A 83 2.27 11.93 -13.33
N ILE A 84 1.89 11.33 -12.21
CA ILE A 84 0.67 10.56 -12.01
C ILE A 84 -0.06 11.11 -10.79
N ASP A 85 -1.37 10.91 -10.70
CA ASP A 85 -2.15 11.45 -9.60
C ASP A 85 -2.10 10.58 -8.36
N ILE A 86 -2.16 9.24 -8.50
CA ILE A 86 -2.22 8.30 -7.37
C ILE A 86 -1.26 7.13 -7.61
N ALA A 87 -0.56 6.72 -6.54
CA ALA A 87 0.19 5.47 -6.47
C ALA A 87 0.04 4.84 -5.08
N TYR A 88 0.33 3.54 -4.95
CA TYR A 88 0.48 2.94 -3.63
C TYR A 88 1.86 3.25 -3.05
N THR A 89 1.87 3.78 -1.83
CA THR A 89 3.08 3.94 -1.00
C THR A 89 2.96 3.08 0.26
N SER A 90 3.90 3.19 1.19
CA SER A 90 3.86 2.57 2.51
C SER A 90 4.70 3.35 3.51
N ALA A 91 4.64 2.97 4.78
CA ALA A 91 5.48 3.56 5.83
C ALA A 91 6.97 3.46 5.48
N GLY A 92 7.42 2.27 5.01
CA GLY A 92 8.82 2.02 4.68
C GLY A 92 9.38 2.88 3.55
N TRP A 93 8.55 3.28 2.57
CA TRP A 93 8.93 4.20 1.50
C TRP A 93 8.91 5.66 1.95
N ASN A 94 7.91 6.04 2.73
CA ASN A 94 7.77 7.42 3.22
C ASN A 94 8.78 7.76 4.33
N ALA A 95 9.40 6.75 4.96
CA ALA A 95 10.42 6.93 5.99
C ALA A 95 11.68 7.67 5.50
N GLU A 96 11.95 7.69 4.19
CA GLU A 96 13.03 8.52 3.62
C GLU A 96 12.80 10.02 3.82
N PHE A 97 11.55 10.44 4.00
CA PHE A 97 11.15 11.84 4.13
C PHE A 97 10.58 12.18 5.51
N VAL A 98 10.05 11.18 6.19
CA VAL A 98 9.51 11.25 7.56
C VAL A 98 10.14 10.10 8.36
N PRO A 99 11.36 10.29 8.88
CA PRO A 99 12.21 9.19 9.36
C PRO A 99 11.59 8.33 10.45
N TYR A 100 10.78 8.89 11.34
CA TYR A 100 10.12 8.12 12.40
C TYR A 100 9.18 7.03 11.87
N LEU A 101 8.70 7.14 10.62
CA LEU A 101 7.83 6.13 10.01
C LEU A 101 8.52 4.78 9.81
N SER A 102 9.85 4.73 9.86
CA SER A 102 10.60 3.47 9.80
C SER A 102 10.21 2.50 10.92
N MET A 103 9.72 3.00 12.06
CA MET A 103 9.20 2.15 13.14
C MET A 103 7.91 1.41 12.76
N LEU A 104 7.09 1.96 11.86
CA LEU A 104 5.86 1.32 11.38
C LEU A 104 6.16 0.17 10.39
N GLY A 105 7.30 0.24 9.70
CA GLY A 105 7.83 -0.81 8.85
C GLY A 105 8.74 -1.80 9.59
N ALA A 106 8.95 -1.61 10.89
CA ALA A 106 9.75 -2.52 11.69
C ALA A 106 8.96 -3.79 12.04
N VAL A 107 9.68 -4.92 12.11
CA VAL A 107 9.05 -6.21 12.41
C VAL A 107 8.36 -6.20 13.78
N TYR A 108 7.19 -6.81 13.86
CA TYR A 108 6.37 -6.97 15.07
C TYR A 108 5.85 -5.67 15.70
N THR A 109 5.84 -4.54 14.98
CA THR A 109 5.26 -3.28 15.47
C THR A 109 3.74 -3.40 15.65
N PHE A 110 3.05 -4.00 14.70
CA PHE A 110 1.63 -4.30 14.79
C PHE A 110 1.38 -5.76 15.14
N SER A 111 0.43 -6.02 16.04
CA SER A 111 0.04 -7.39 16.43
C SER A 111 -0.89 -8.08 15.42
N GLY A 112 -1.22 -7.44 14.31
CA GLY A 112 -2.05 -7.95 13.22
C GLY A 112 -3.00 -6.91 12.65
N TYR A 113 -3.88 -7.36 11.75
CA TYR A 113 -4.81 -6.50 11.00
C TYR A 113 -5.59 -5.51 11.86
N LYS A 114 -6.27 -6.01 12.91
CA LYS A 114 -7.13 -5.15 13.75
C LYS A 114 -6.36 -4.01 14.40
N HIS A 115 -5.18 -4.30 14.91
CA HIS A 115 -4.32 -3.30 15.51
C HIS A 115 -3.82 -2.30 14.48
N MET A 116 -3.27 -2.78 13.35
CA MET A 116 -2.78 -1.94 12.27
C MET A 116 -3.87 -0.99 11.72
N THR A 117 -5.05 -1.53 11.38
CA THR A 117 -6.13 -0.72 10.79
C THR A 117 -6.73 0.28 11.77
N LYS A 118 -6.84 -0.07 13.06
CA LYS A 118 -7.29 0.85 14.12
C LYS A 118 -6.35 2.04 14.29
N VAL A 119 -5.03 1.80 14.22
CA VAL A 119 -4.02 2.85 14.33
C VAL A 119 -3.96 3.70 13.07
N LEU A 120 -3.74 3.07 11.91
CA LEU A 120 -3.43 3.78 10.66
C LEU A 120 -4.66 4.41 9.99
N ASN A 121 -5.86 3.91 10.24
CA ASN A 121 -7.11 4.51 9.76
C ASN A 121 -7.87 5.26 10.88
N GLY A 122 -7.22 5.51 12.03
CA GLY A 122 -7.71 6.30 13.15
C GLY A 122 -7.01 7.65 13.26
N GLU A 123 -7.14 8.27 14.43
CA GLU A 123 -6.57 9.61 14.71
C GLU A 123 -5.04 9.65 14.56
N ILE A 124 -4.34 8.61 15.02
CA ILE A 124 -2.88 8.50 14.88
C ILE A 124 -2.49 8.50 13.41
N GLY A 125 -3.15 7.66 12.60
CA GLY A 125 -2.89 7.58 11.16
C GLY A 125 -3.19 8.88 10.43
N GLY A 126 -4.25 9.59 10.81
CA GLY A 126 -4.55 10.91 10.25
C GLY A 126 -3.41 11.90 10.42
N LYS A 127 -2.78 11.95 11.61
CA LYS A 127 -1.60 12.80 11.87
C LYS A 127 -0.38 12.37 11.04
N ILE A 128 -0.13 11.06 10.97
CA ILE A 128 0.94 10.49 10.14
C ILE A 128 0.76 10.87 8.67
N PHE A 129 -0.45 10.76 8.13
CA PHE A 129 -0.72 11.09 6.72
C PHE A 129 -0.55 12.58 6.43
N GLU A 130 -0.88 13.45 7.37
CA GLU A 130 -0.59 14.89 7.26
C GLU A 130 0.92 15.18 7.25
N ASP A 131 1.71 14.50 8.09
CA ASP A 131 3.16 14.66 8.11
C ASP A 131 3.79 14.20 6.77
N VAL A 132 3.31 13.07 6.23
CA VAL A 132 3.73 12.59 4.91
C VAL A 132 3.37 13.61 3.84
N ALA A 133 2.13 14.11 3.80
CA ALA A 133 1.68 15.07 2.80
C ALA A 133 2.56 16.35 2.81
N LYS A 134 2.87 16.88 3.99
CA LYS A 134 3.74 18.05 4.15
C LYS A 134 5.17 17.79 3.69
N ALA A 135 5.73 16.63 4.02
CA ALA A 135 7.13 16.31 3.72
C ALA A 135 7.35 15.89 2.26
N THR A 136 6.33 15.29 1.62
CA THR A 136 6.51 14.62 0.32
C THR A 136 5.74 15.25 -0.83
N SER A 137 4.85 16.21 -0.57
CA SER A 137 3.88 16.71 -1.56
C SER A 137 2.98 15.61 -2.13
N ALA A 138 2.77 14.54 -1.39
CA ALA A 138 1.90 13.42 -1.74
C ALA A 138 1.16 12.94 -0.47
N ARG A 139 -0.16 12.88 -0.53
CA ARG A 139 -1.06 12.64 0.59
C ARG A 139 -1.55 11.19 0.60
N PRO A 140 -1.22 10.39 1.61
CA PRO A 140 -1.90 9.12 1.83
C PRO A 140 -3.38 9.36 2.17
N LEU A 141 -4.27 8.54 1.60
CA LEU A 141 -5.73 8.68 1.78
C LEU A 141 -6.28 7.66 2.78
N ALA A 142 -5.68 6.48 2.86
CA ALA A 142 -6.01 5.41 3.80
C ALA A 142 -4.89 4.37 3.84
N ALA A 143 -4.90 3.49 4.86
CA ALA A 143 -4.04 2.31 4.91
C ALA A 143 -4.87 1.07 4.55
N PHE A 144 -4.56 0.45 3.41
CA PHE A 144 -5.16 -0.79 2.95
C PHE A 144 -4.34 -1.97 3.47
N TYR A 145 -4.96 -2.98 4.03
CA TYR A 145 -4.27 -4.18 4.47
C TYR A 145 -3.69 -4.94 3.28
N LEU A 146 -2.37 -5.06 3.23
CA LEU A 146 -1.68 -5.87 2.23
C LEU A 146 -1.68 -7.35 2.62
N GLY A 147 -1.61 -7.62 3.90
CA GLY A 147 -1.50 -8.95 4.50
C GLY A 147 -0.41 -9.04 5.55
N THR A 148 -0.30 -10.20 6.19
CA THR A 148 0.78 -10.51 7.12
C THR A 148 1.93 -11.16 6.36
N ARG A 149 3.13 -10.55 6.43
CA ARG A 149 4.32 -10.99 5.69
C ARG A 149 4.92 -12.24 6.29
N GLN A 150 5.35 -13.14 5.40
CA GLN A 150 5.99 -14.42 5.68
C GLN A 150 7.29 -14.50 4.88
N LEU A 151 8.25 -15.32 5.32
CA LEU A 151 9.42 -15.64 4.50
C LEU A 151 9.05 -16.70 3.45
N ASN A 152 9.50 -16.46 2.21
CA ASN A 152 9.33 -17.41 1.11
C ASN A 152 10.69 -17.66 0.45
N LEU A 153 11.18 -18.93 0.51
CA LEU A 153 12.57 -19.28 0.28
C LEU A 153 12.72 -20.37 -0.80
N VAL A 154 13.82 -20.31 -1.55
CA VAL A 154 14.17 -21.33 -2.53
C VAL A 154 14.64 -22.62 -1.84
N GLU A 155 14.64 -23.76 -2.57
CA GLU A 155 14.93 -25.08 -2.04
C GLU A 155 16.32 -25.20 -1.38
N ARG A 156 17.34 -24.57 -1.95
CA ARG A 156 18.73 -24.65 -1.45
C ARG A 156 18.95 -24.03 -0.07
N VAL A 157 18.07 -23.11 0.38
CA VAL A 157 18.15 -22.51 1.72
C VAL A 157 17.82 -23.54 2.80
N GLY A 158 16.91 -24.46 2.49
CA GLY A 158 16.42 -25.41 3.48
C GLY A 158 15.35 -24.83 4.41
N PRO A 159 14.91 -25.62 5.40
CA PRO A 159 13.90 -25.18 6.36
C PRO A 159 14.52 -24.19 7.37
N VAL A 160 13.90 -23.04 7.53
CA VAL A 160 14.29 -21.98 8.49
C VAL A 160 13.34 -22.01 9.68
N ARG A 161 13.89 -22.10 10.90
CA ARG A 161 13.13 -22.04 12.17
C ARG A 161 13.62 -20.95 13.11
N HIS A 162 14.87 -20.50 12.94
CA HIS A 162 15.50 -19.46 13.75
C HIS A 162 16.14 -18.40 12.84
N PRO A 163 16.31 -17.15 13.31
CA PRO A 163 16.96 -16.10 12.51
C PRO A 163 18.40 -16.46 12.09
N LYS A 164 19.12 -17.24 12.89
CA LYS A 164 20.47 -17.75 12.54
C LYS A 164 20.48 -18.62 11.27
N ASP A 165 19.36 -19.28 10.96
CA ASP A 165 19.24 -20.13 9.77
C ASP A 165 19.16 -19.27 8.48
N MET A 166 18.91 -17.98 8.62
CA MET A 166 18.91 -17.00 7.54
C MET A 166 20.30 -16.40 7.24
N ASN A 167 21.33 -16.80 8.02
CA ASN A 167 22.67 -16.24 7.84
C ASN A 167 23.21 -16.51 6.42
N GLY A 168 23.60 -15.45 5.72
CA GLY A 168 24.11 -15.51 4.34
C GLY A 168 23.03 -15.67 3.26
N VAL A 169 21.76 -15.88 3.62
CA VAL A 169 20.65 -15.98 2.66
C VAL A 169 20.44 -14.62 1.99
N LYS A 170 20.54 -14.57 0.67
CA LYS A 170 20.26 -13.37 -0.14
C LYS A 170 18.75 -13.13 -0.14
N LEU A 171 18.29 -12.36 0.86
CA LEU A 171 16.89 -12.01 1.02
C LEU A 171 16.55 -10.77 0.22
N ARG A 172 15.68 -10.90 -0.76
CA ARG A 172 15.22 -9.74 -1.50
C ARG A 172 14.45 -8.80 -0.56
N THR A 173 14.78 -7.53 -0.67
CA THR A 173 14.02 -6.43 -0.08
C THR A 173 13.66 -5.40 -1.14
N PRO A 174 12.60 -4.58 -0.95
CA PRO A 174 12.47 -3.33 -1.68
C PRO A 174 13.67 -2.40 -1.46
N GLY A 175 13.87 -1.42 -2.36
CA GLY A 175 15.06 -0.56 -2.39
C GLY A 175 14.95 0.65 -1.46
N SER A 176 14.71 0.49 -0.14
CA SER A 176 14.81 1.60 0.81
C SER A 176 15.55 1.20 2.10
N PRO A 177 16.13 2.16 2.84
CA PRO A 177 16.84 1.87 4.08
C PRO A 177 16.00 1.10 5.10
N THR A 178 14.71 1.42 5.25
CA THR A 178 13.78 0.73 6.16
C THR A 178 13.61 -0.74 5.78
N TRP A 179 13.45 -1.04 4.49
CA TRP A 179 13.32 -2.41 4.01
C TRP A 179 14.62 -3.20 4.12
N ILE A 180 15.77 -2.55 3.90
CA ILE A 180 17.09 -3.15 4.13
C ILE A 180 17.25 -3.51 5.62
N ALA A 181 16.85 -2.59 6.53
CA ALA A 181 16.88 -2.85 7.97
C ALA A 181 15.97 -4.02 8.37
N LEU A 182 14.77 -4.15 7.75
CA LEU A 182 13.87 -5.29 7.96
C LEU A 182 14.54 -6.61 7.54
N GLY A 183 15.18 -6.66 6.38
CA GLY A 183 15.88 -7.85 5.91
C GLY A 183 16.98 -8.30 6.86
N LYS A 184 17.77 -7.35 7.41
CA LYS A 184 18.76 -7.61 8.47
C LYS A 184 18.08 -8.12 9.74
N ALA A 185 16.98 -7.50 10.15
CA ALA A 185 16.24 -7.88 11.35
C ALA A 185 15.65 -9.30 11.27
N LEU A 186 15.48 -9.84 10.06
CA LEU A 186 15.11 -11.25 9.83
C LEU A 186 16.31 -12.20 9.77
N GLY A 187 17.54 -11.69 9.91
CA GLY A 187 18.78 -12.49 9.88
C GLY A 187 19.34 -12.74 8.47
N GLY A 188 18.70 -12.20 7.42
CA GLY A 188 19.12 -12.37 6.04
C GLY A 188 20.17 -11.36 5.58
N ASN A 189 20.70 -11.58 4.38
CA ASN A 189 21.53 -10.62 3.66
C ASN A 189 20.65 -9.86 2.66
N PRO A 190 20.26 -8.60 2.96
CA PRO A 190 19.34 -7.84 2.11
C PRO A 190 19.89 -7.61 0.71
N THR A 191 19.10 -7.93 -0.29
CA THR A 191 19.43 -7.74 -1.71
C THR A 191 18.32 -6.90 -2.35
N PRO A 192 18.49 -5.56 -2.44
CA PRO A 192 17.48 -4.67 -2.99
C PRO A 192 17.17 -5.00 -4.45
N MET A 193 15.87 -5.10 -4.76
CA MET A 193 15.40 -5.44 -6.11
C MET A 193 13.95 -4.97 -6.28
N SER A 194 13.63 -4.43 -7.46
CA SER A 194 12.25 -4.05 -7.81
C SER A 194 11.29 -5.25 -7.82
N PHE A 195 10.04 -5.03 -7.43
CA PHE A 195 9.06 -6.12 -7.28
C PHE A 195 8.87 -6.94 -8.56
N THR A 196 8.85 -6.29 -9.72
CA THR A 196 8.66 -6.94 -11.03
C THR A 196 9.80 -7.89 -11.42
N GLU A 197 10.96 -7.79 -10.77
CA GLU A 197 12.15 -8.61 -11.04
C GLU A 197 12.27 -9.84 -10.11
N VAL A 198 11.48 -9.87 -9.01
CA VAL A 198 11.62 -10.87 -7.94
C VAL A 198 11.44 -12.30 -8.45
N TYR A 199 10.45 -12.58 -9.29
CA TYR A 199 10.24 -13.92 -9.85
C TYR A 199 11.49 -14.43 -10.58
N MET A 200 12.06 -13.59 -11.46
CA MET A 200 13.26 -13.97 -12.20
C MET A 200 14.49 -14.04 -11.29
N GLY A 201 14.60 -13.14 -10.31
CA GLY A 201 15.66 -13.19 -9.29
C GLY A 201 15.68 -14.49 -8.50
N LEU A 202 14.51 -14.98 -8.07
CA LEU A 202 14.36 -16.29 -7.41
C LEU A 202 14.69 -17.45 -8.38
N LYS A 203 14.16 -17.40 -9.60
CA LYS A 203 14.34 -18.44 -10.60
C LYS A 203 15.81 -18.63 -11.01
N THR A 204 16.55 -17.52 -11.17
CA THR A 204 17.96 -17.53 -11.58
C THR A 204 18.93 -17.64 -10.41
N GLY A 205 18.46 -17.52 -9.15
CA GLY A 205 19.28 -17.59 -7.96
C GLY A 205 20.08 -16.32 -7.64
N VAL A 206 19.76 -15.19 -8.25
CA VAL A 206 20.27 -13.88 -7.84
C VAL A 206 19.88 -13.58 -6.41
N ILE A 207 18.67 -13.97 -6.03
CA ILE A 207 18.15 -13.96 -4.67
C ILE A 207 17.73 -15.37 -4.26
N GLU A 208 17.70 -15.62 -2.95
CA GLU A 208 17.39 -16.95 -2.36
C GLU A 208 16.10 -16.97 -1.57
N GLY A 209 15.55 -15.78 -1.34
CA GLY A 209 14.27 -15.62 -0.67
C GLY A 209 13.74 -14.20 -0.84
N GLN A 210 12.52 -14.04 -0.44
CA GLN A 210 11.82 -12.76 -0.33
C GLN A 210 10.81 -12.84 0.82
N ASP A 211 10.27 -11.71 1.22
CA ASP A 211 9.18 -11.66 2.19
C ASP A 211 7.98 -10.93 1.59
N ASN A 212 6.82 -11.55 1.66
CA ASN A 212 5.54 -10.95 1.29
C ASN A 212 4.37 -11.69 1.97
N PRO A 213 3.17 -11.11 1.96
CA PRO A 213 1.96 -11.84 2.36
C PRO A 213 1.62 -12.97 1.39
N LEU A 214 1.01 -14.02 1.90
CA LEU A 214 0.62 -15.19 1.12
C LEU A 214 -0.22 -14.87 -0.13
N PRO A 215 -1.16 -13.90 -0.14
CA PRO A 215 -1.86 -13.50 -1.36
C PRO A 215 -0.92 -12.99 -2.45
N THR A 216 0.08 -12.18 -2.08
CA THR A 216 1.08 -11.68 -3.02
C THR A 216 1.93 -12.82 -3.59
N ASP A 217 2.41 -13.74 -2.74
CA ASP A 217 3.19 -14.91 -3.17
C ASP A 217 2.45 -15.78 -4.18
N LYS A 218 1.14 -15.96 -3.97
CA LYS A 218 0.28 -16.68 -4.91
C LYS A 218 0.13 -15.94 -6.23
N ASN A 219 -0.21 -14.66 -6.18
CA ASN A 219 -0.59 -13.89 -7.38
C ASN A 219 0.62 -13.55 -8.25
N ALA A 220 1.79 -13.30 -7.63
CA ALA A 220 3.08 -13.16 -8.31
C ALA A 220 3.72 -14.51 -8.69
N LYS A 221 3.07 -15.64 -8.36
CA LYS A 221 3.50 -17.01 -8.68
C LYS A 221 4.85 -17.41 -8.09
N PHE A 222 5.26 -16.81 -6.99
CA PHE A 222 6.55 -17.13 -6.36
C PHE A 222 6.65 -18.61 -5.94
N TYR A 223 5.50 -19.25 -5.68
CA TYR A 223 5.43 -20.69 -5.39
C TYR A 223 5.95 -21.60 -6.52
N GLU A 224 6.10 -21.11 -7.76
CA GLU A 224 6.68 -21.87 -8.86
C GLU A 224 8.21 -21.93 -8.81
N VAL A 225 8.85 -21.03 -8.05
CA VAL A 225 10.30 -20.84 -8.00
C VAL A 225 10.86 -20.87 -6.57
N THR A 226 10.03 -21.24 -5.59
CA THR A 226 10.40 -21.38 -4.17
C THR A 226 9.97 -22.74 -3.64
N LYS A 227 10.43 -23.10 -2.45
CA LYS A 227 10.14 -24.38 -1.80
C LYS A 227 9.56 -24.25 -0.41
N TYR A 228 9.99 -23.25 0.36
CA TYR A 228 9.60 -23.09 1.75
C TYR A 228 8.82 -21.79 1.95
N ILE A 229 7.77 -21.86 2.76
CA ILE A 229 7.11 -20.71 3.37
C ILE A 229 7.27 -20.86 4.88
N VAL A 230 7.83 -19.85 5.53
CA VAL A 230 8.03 -19.82 6.99
C VAL A 230 7.07 -18.80 7.58
N LEU A 231 6.14 -19.26 8.41
CA LEU A 231 5.08 -18.44 8.99
C LEU A 231 5.60 -17.61 10.18
N THR A 232 6.48 -16.68 9.88
CA THR A 232 7.10 -15.77 10.86
C THR A 232 6.15 -14.71 11.39
N ASP A 233 5.10 -14.36 10.64
CA ASP A 233 4.13 -13.28 10.95
C ASP A 233 4.82 -11.98 11.37
N HIS A 234 5.92 -11.66 10.72
CA HIS A 234 6.84 -10.62 11.19
C HIS A 234 6.36 -9.19 10.92
N LEU A 235 5.43 -8.98 9.99
CA LEU A 235 4.90 -7.65 9.70
C LEU A 235 3.44 -7.73 9.19
N ALA A 236 2.51 -7.17 9.96
CA ALA A 236 1.18 -6.83 9.44
C ALA A 236 1.31 -5.56 8.59
N ASP A 237 1.30 -5.71 7.29
CA ASP A 237 1.68 -4.68 6.34
C ASP A 237 0.50 -3.99 5.66
N SER A 238 0.74 -2.76 5.21
CA SER A 238 -0.25 -1.95 4.52
C SER A 238 0.34 -1.20 3.33
N VAL A 239 -0.49 -1.01 2.32
CA VAL A 239 -0.22 -0.08 1.22
C VAL A 239 -1.18 1.11 1.30
N TRP A 240 -0.67 2.29 0.98
CA TRP A 240 -1.40 3.54 1.13
C TRP A 240 -1.66 4.16 -0.25
N PRO A 241 -2.90 4.16 -0.78
CA PRO A 241 -3.21 4.97 -1.96
C PRO A 241 -2.90 6.42 -1.62
N THR A 242 -1.93 6.96 -2.32
CA THR A 242 -1.34 8.27 -2.03
C THR A 242 -1.53 9.16 -3.24
N ILE A 243 -2.23 10.29 -3.06
CA ILE A 243 -2.52 11.26 -4.13
C ILE A 243 -1.50 12.41 -4.11
N ASN A 244 -1.13 12.92 -5.28
CA ASN A 244 -0.36 14.16 -5.39
C ASN A 244 -1.06 15.29 -4.64
N GLU A 245 -0.35 15.98 -3.75
CA GLU A 245 -0.96 17.00 -2.86
C GLU A 245 -1.52 18.20 -3.66
N LYS A 246 -0.84 18.64 -4.73
CA LYS A 246 -1.34 19.71 -5.58
C LYS A 246 -2.64 19.30 -6.28
N LYS A 247 -2.72 18.07 -6.79
CA LYS A 247 -3.96 17.53 -7.36
C LYS A 247 -5.06 17.48 -6.31
N TRP A 248 -4.76 16.97 -5.11
CA TRP A 248 -5.72 16.93 -4.00
C TRP A 248 -6.25 18.31 -3.66
N GLN A 249 -5.38 19.32 -3.56
CA GLN A 249 -5.80 20.68 -3.25
C GLN A 249 -6.62 21.34 -4.37
N SER A 250 -6.43 20.94 -5.62
CA SER A 250 -7.23 21.42 -6.75
C SER A 250 -8.67 20.89 -6.78
N LEU A 251 -8.96 19.83 -6.04
CA LEU A 251 -10.31 19.25 -5.94
C LEU A 251 -11.20 20.11 -5.04
N SER A 252 -12.45 20.33 -5.45
CA SER A 252 -13.47 20.95 -4.60
C SER A 252 -13.77 20.09 -3.36
N ALA A 253 -14.37 20.69 -2.33
CA ALA A 253 -14.78 19.96 -1.13
C ALA A 253 -15.69 18.75 -1.47
N LYS A 254 -16.60 18.91 -2.43
CA LYS A 254 -17.48 17.85 -2.92
C LYS A 254 -16.71 16.71 -3.58
N GLN A 255 -15.73 17.03 -4.45
CA GLN A 255 -14.88 16.04 -5.10
C GLN A 255 -13.99 15.30 -4.11
N LYS A 256 -13.41 16.00 -3.13
CA LYS A 256 -12.67 15.38 -2.02
C LYS A 256 -13.54 14.40 -1.24
N GLY A 257 -14.80 14.76 -0.96
CA GLY A 257 -15.78 13.86 -0.32
C GLY A 257 -16.00 12.58 -1.12
N TRP A 258 -16.22 12.67 -2.43
CA TRP A 258 -16.38 11.51 -3.30
C TRP A 258 -15.13 10.62 -3.34
N VAL A 259 -13.94 11.21 -3.42
CA VAL A 259 -12.67 10.46 -3.41
C VAL A 259 -12.51 9.73 -2.08
N THR A 260 -12.75 10.40 -0.95
CA THR A 260 -12.63 9.79 0.39
C THR A 260 -13.60 8.63 0.57
N GLU A 261 -14.88 8.79 0.17
CA GLU A 261 -15.89 7.74 0.26
C GLU A 261 -15.54 6.54 -0.63
N ALA A 262 -15.10 6.79 -1.87
CA ALA A 262 -14.71 5.74 -2.81
C ALA A 262 -13.45 4.98 -2.35
N ILE A 263 -12.46 5.67 -1.78
CA ILE A 263 -11.26 5.05 -1.18
C ILE A 263 -11.64 4.17 0.02
N GLU A 264 -12.49 4.65 0.92
CA GLU A 264 -12.88 3.89 2.09
C GLU A 264 -13.69 2.62 1.73
N ALA A 265 -14.59 2.71 0.75
CA ALA A 265 -15.30 1.55 0.22
C ALA A 265 -14.32 0.51 -0.38
N SER A 266 -13.34 0.98 -1.14
CA SER A 266 -12.34 0.14 -1.78
C SER A 266 -11.39 -0.49 -0.75
N ARG A 267 -11.03 0.25 0.31
CA ARG A 267 -10.22 -0.26 1.42
C ARG A 267 -10.90 -1.42 2.12
N LYS A 268 -12.17 -1.26 2.52
CA LYS A 268 -12.93 -2.32 3.19
C LYS A 268 -12.98 -3.60 2.37
N ALA A 269 -13.29 -3.49 1.09
CA ALA A 269 -13.34 -4.65 0.19
C ALA A 269 -11.95 -5.30 0.00
N CYS A 270 -10.88 -4.51 -0.07
CA CYS A 270 -9.52 -5.00 -0.15
C CYS A 270 -9.13 -5.78 1.10
N ASP A 271 -9.37 -5.19 2.27
CA ASP A 271 -9.03 -5.77 3.57
C ASP A 271 -9.77 -7.11 3.78
N GLU A 272 -11.09 -7.15 3.53
CA GLU A 272 -11.90 -8.35 3.62
C GLU A 272 -11.40 -9.46 2.69
N GLN A 273 -11.05 -9.10 1.45
CA GLN A 273 -10.54 -10.05 0.49
C GLN A 273 -9.18 -10.63 0.89
N ASN A 274 -8.25 -9.81 1.38
CA ASN A 274 -6.93 -10.27 1.83
C ASN A 274 -7.05 -11.18 3.04
N LEU A 275 -7.86 -10.81 4.06
CA LEU A 275 -8.12 -11.66 5.22
C LEU A 275 -8.72 -13.01 4.83
N ALA A 276 -9.73 -13.02 3.93
CA ALA A 276 -10.35 -14.24 3.46
C ALA A 276 -9.40 -15.13 2.63
N ASN A 277 -8.45 -14.52 1.92
CA ASN A 277 -7.44 -15.23 1.15
C ASN A 277 -6.38 -15.86 2.06
N GLU A 278 -5.80 -15.12 3.00
CA GLU A 278 -4.76 -15.62 3.90
C GLU A 278 -5.17 -16.93 4.58
N ALA A 279 -6.40 -17.01 5.09
CA ALA A 279 -6.92 -18.19 5.76
C ALA A 279 -6.92 -19.49 4.90
N LYS A 280 -6.89 -19.36 3.57
CA LYS A 280 -7.00 -20.49 2.63
C LYS A 280 -5.65 -20.84 1.97
N LEU A 281 -4.68 -19.94 1.97
CA LEU A 281 -3.51 -20.04 1.13
C LEU A 281 -2.46 -21.02 1.64
N VAL A 282 -2.36 -21.28 2.94
CA VAL A 282 -1.51 -22.33 3.50
C VAL A 282 -1.84 -23.68 2.85
N SER A 283 -3.14 -24.03 2.77
CA SER A 283 -3.59 -25.25 2.12
C SER A 283 -3.29 -25.26 0.60
N PHE A 284 -3.44 -24.12 -0.06
CA PHE A 284 -3.09 -23.98 -1.48
C PHE A 284 -1.60 -24.27 -1.72
N PHE A 285 -0.70 -23.67 -0.94
CA PHE A 285 0.73 -23.85 -1.12
C PHE A 285 1.19 -25.27 -0.81
N LYS A 286 0.62 -25.93 0.23
CA LYS A 286 0.85 -27.36 0.51
C LYS A 286 0.47 -28.21 -0.71
N LYS A 287 -0.68 -27.94 -1.35
CA LYS A 287 -1.12 -28.64 -2.58
C LYS A 287 -0.20 -28.38 -3.78
N LYS A 288 0.49 -27.23 -3.81
CA LYS A 288 1.49 -26.88 -4.83
C LYS A 288 2.87 -27.50 -4.55
N GLY A 289 3.03 -28.26 -3.47
CA GLY A 289 4.26 -28.96 -3.13
C GLY A 289 5.27 -28.12 -2.33
N LEU A 290 4.85 -26.97 -1.79
CA LEU A 290 5.68 -26.21 -0.87
C LEU A 290 5.63 -26.81 0.53
N VAL A 291 6.74 -26.67 1.22
CA VAL A 291 6.87 -27.02 2.64
C VAL A 291 6.54 -25.80 3.48
N ILE A 292 5.54 -25.93 4.34
CA ILE A 292 5.14 -24.86 5.25
C ILE A 292 5.79 -25.11 6.60
N ILE A 293 6.61 -24.17 7.04
CA ILE A 293 7.19 -24.13 8.39
C ILE A 293 6.25 -23.29 9.24
N ASP A 294 5.38 -23.95 9.99
CA ASP A 294 4.33 -23.31 10.80
C ASP A 294 4.69 -23.15 12.27
N ASP A 295 5.88 -23.64 12.65
CA ASP A 295 6.45 -23.62 14.00
C ASP A 295 7.82 -22.89 14.09
N PRO A 296 8.07 -21.75 13.39
CA PRO A 296 9.31 -21.03 13.60
C PRO A 296 9.35 -20.44 15.01
N ASP A 297 10.55 -20.28 15.57
CA ASP A 297 10.75 -19.63 16.86
C ASP A 297 10.55 -18.10 16.72
N LYS A 298 9.29 -17.66 16.73
CA LYS A 298 8.92 -16.25 16.62
C LYS A 298 9.53 -15.38 17.75
N GLY A 299 9.72 -15.97 18.93
CA GLY A 299 10.38 -15.30 20.06
C GLY A 299 11.85 -15.01 19.76
N ALA A 300 12.56 -15.99 19.16
CA ALA A 300 13.92 -15.76 18.70
C ALA A 300 14.01 -14.71 17.60
N PHE A 301 13.08 -14.71 16.62
CA PHE A 301 12.99 -13.67 15.60
C PHE A 301 12.75 -12.28 16.20
N GLN A 302 11.83 -12.12 17.14
CA GLN A 302 11.57 -10.86 17.84
C GLN A 302 12.80 -10.33 18.58
N LYS A 303 13.47 -11.21 19.34
CA LYS A 303 14.68 -10.85 20.09
C LYS A 303 15.82 -10.46 19.16
N TYR A 304 16.03 -11.22 18.10
CA TYR A 304 17.06 -10.94 17.10
C TYR A 304 16.80 -9.60 16.41
N ALA A 305 15.56 -9.38 15.95
CA ALA A 305 15.15 -8.15 15.29
C ALA A 305 15.36 -6.92 16.18
N LYS A 306 14.95 -6.98 17.45
CA LYS A 306 15.19 -5.91 18.43
C LYS A 306 16.68 -5.58 18.53
N ASN A 307 17.54 -6.60 18.64
CA ASN A 307 18.98 -6.39 18.68
C ASN A 307 19.52 -5.78 17.38
N SER A 308 19.10 -6.29 16.22
CA SER A 308 19.52 -5.79 14.90
C SER A 308 19.19 -4.31 14.71
N TYR A 309 17.98 -3.87 15.11
CA TYR A 309 17.63 -2.45 15.08
C TYR A 309 18.47 -1.59 16.02
N LEU A 310 18.90 -2.12 17.17
CA LEU A 310 19.71 -1.38 18.13
C LEU A 310 21.21 -1.37 17.78
N THR A 311 21.67 -2.24 16.88
CA THR A 311 23.09 -2.39 16.53
C THR A 311 23.33 -2.12 15.05
N GLU A 312 22.95 -3.03 14.16
CA GLU A 312 23.26 -2.99 12.72
C GLU A 312 22.46 -1.91 11.96
N SER A 313 21.26 -1.58 12.46
CA SER A 313 20.33 -0.62 11.86
C SER A 313 20.04 0.56 12.80
N LYS A 314 21.02 0.90 13.67
CA LYS A 314 20.90 1.98 14.65
C LYS A 314 20.59 3.33 13.97
N ASP A 315 21.09 3.55 12.78
CA ASP A 315 20.80 4.77 12.01
C ASP A 315 19.32 4.91 11.65
N ILE A 316 18.60 3.80 11.56
CA ILE A 316 17.14 3.80 11.35
C ILE A 316 16.41 3.96 12.69
N SER A 317 16.76 3.17 13.71
CA SER A 317 16.02 3.16 14.98
C SER A 317 16.21 4.42 15.83
N LYS A 318 17.30 5.18 15.68
CA LYS A 318 17.50 6.45 16.37
C LYS A 318 16.47 7.52 16.01
N GLU A 319 15.86 7.39 14.84
CA GLU A 319 14.83 8.31 14.34
C GLU A 319 13.40 7.95 14.82
N TRP A 320 13.25 6.87 15.59
CA TRP A 320 11.94 6.42 16.07
C TRP A 320 11.37 7.37 17.12
N ASP A 321 10.11 7.72 16.96
CA ASP A 321 9.33 8.43 17.99
C ASP A 321 8.80 7.40 19.00
N LEU A 322 9.50 7.27 20.13
CA LEU A 322 9.17 6.28 21.15
C LEU A 322 7.86 6.57 21.85
N ASP A 323 7.48 7.84 22.02
CA ASP A 323 6.19 8.22 22.60
C ASP A 323 5.03 7.80 21.67
N LEU A 324 5.20 8.03 20.37
CA LEU A 324 4.24 7.58 19.39
C LEU A 324 4.19 6.04 19.32
N TYR A 325 5.35 5.38 19.40
CA TYR A 325 5.43 3.92 19.45
C TYR A 325 4.64 3.35 20.65
N GLU A 326 4.80 3.93 21.84
CA GLU A 326 4.04 3.53 23.02
C GLU A 326 2.54 3.71 22.83
N LYS A 327 2.10 4.85 22.29
CA LYS A 327 0.68 5.09 21.95
C LYS A 327 0.14 4.05 20.98
N ILE A 328 0.93 3.67 19.97
CA ILE A 328 0.59 2.59 19.04
C ILE A 328 0.42 1.28 19.80
N GLN A 329 1.36 0.91 20.68
CA GLN A 329 1.28 -0.33 21.44
C GLN A 329 0.09 -0.37 22.41
N GLN A 330 -0.34 0.76 22.96
CA GLN A 330 -1.51 0.88 23.81
C GLN A 330 -2.86 0.79 23.03
N ALA A 331 -2.81 0.97 21.72
CA ALA A 331 -4.00 0.92 20.85
C ALA A 331 -4.41 -0.51 20.43
N LYS A 332 -3.77 -1.55 20.97
CA LYS A 332 -4.04 -2.97 20.65
C LYS A 332 -5.49 -3.40 20.91
#